data_224b1106a0e4f2c0af0661c98fdc1bf8
#
_entry.id   224b1106a0e4f2c0af0661c98fdc1bf8
#
_cell.length_a   1.000
_cell.length_b   1.000
_cell.length_c   1.000
_cell.angle_alpha   90.00
_cell.angle_beta   90.00
_cell.angle_gamma   90.00
#
_symmetry.space_group_name_H-M   'P 1'
#
loop_
_entity.id
_entity.type
_entity.pdbx_description
1 polymer ?
#
loop_
_entity_poly.entity_id
_entity_poly.type
_entity_poly.pdbx_seq_one_letter_code
_entity_poly.pdbx_strand_id
1 'polypeptide(L)'
;MNRIQVATAGEALIDLIAQSDGRFEACLGGAVYNLTRALARQGIGTLYLNPLSGDRFGRQLARALLDEGVQLARMEPVPQATSLAVVALTADGHPDYAFYREQVADRAVDASGMARACAMQGNLSVVCTGALALAAADAGNYLPWLHAQRLAGRLVVVDANLRPSVMPDLAAYRRNVHDALQLADIIKVSDEDLVHLGQSGESAQAQAGRLLAGSRAALLVLTLGGAGACLLARDGRGWRAREAQPLAVVDTVSA
;
A
#
# COMPACT_ATOMS: atom_id res chain seq x y z
N MET A 1 -16.73 18.44 -6.07
CA MET A 1 -15.73 17.59 -5.42
C MET A 1 -16.44 16.59 -4.51
N ASN A 2 -16.15 15.31 -4.63
CA ASN A 2 -16.71 14.32 -3.72
C ASN A 2 -16.21 14.58 -2.29
N ARG A 3 -17.09 14.33 -1.30
CA ARG A 3 -16.68 14.43 0.12
C ARG A 3 -15.62 13.38 0.40
N ILE A 4 -14.52 13.74 1.07
CA ILE A 4 -13.44 12.84 1.41
C ILE A 4 -13.94 11.79 2.42
N GLN A 5 -13.85 10.52 2.04
CA GLN A 5 -14.27 9.35 2.82
C GLN A 5 -13.08 8.49 3.23
N VAL A 6 -12.04 8.44 2.39
CA VAL A 6 -10.87 7.61 2.60
C VAL A 6 -9.60 8.47 2.55
N ALA A 7 -8.70 8.29 3.49
CA ALA A 7 -7.34 8.83 3.42
C ALA A 7 -6.32 7.68 3.27
N THR A 8 -5.35 7.88 2.41
CA THR A 8 -4.30 6.91 2.11
C THR A 8 -2.94 7.51 2.44
N ALA A 9 -2.05 6.72 3.05
CA ALA A 9 -0.70 7.13 3.38
C ALA A 9 0.29 6.02 3.04
N GLY A 10 1.29 6.32 2.23
CA GLY A 10 2.32 5.39 1.80
C GLY A 10 3.02 5.87 0.54
N GLU A 11 3.82 4.99 -0.06
CA GLU A 11 4.71 5.32 -1.16
C GLU A 11 4.00 5.74 -2.44
N ALA A 12 4.61 6.72 -3.11
CA ALA A 12 4.41 7.06 -4.51
C ALA A 12 5.78 7.12 -5.18
N LEU A 13 5.98 6.30 -6.19
CA LEU A 13 7.28 6.12 -6.82
C LEU A 13 7.16 5.95 -8.34
N ILE A 14 8.29 5.89 -9.00
CA ILE A 14 8.39 5.51 -10.42
C ILE A 14 9.03 4.14 -10.50
N ASP A 15 8.33 3.19 -11.12
CA ASP A 15 8.89 1.93 -11.55
C ASP A 15 9.63 2.15 -12.89
N LEU A 16 10.96 1.93 -12.87
CA LEU A 16 11.80 1.93 -14.07
C LEU A 16 11.95 0.48 -14.53
N ILE A 17 11.13 0.09 -15.50
CA ILE A 17 11.05 -1.29 -15.99
C ILE A 17 12.05 -1.48 -17.12
N ALA A 18 13.03 -2.37 -16.93
CA ALA A 18 14.03 -2.68 -17.93
C ALA A 18 13.40 -3.34 -19.16
N GLN A 19 13.73 -2.80 -20.33
CA GLN A 19 13.29 -3.30 -21.63
C GLN A 19 14.39 -4.15 -22.28
N SER A 20 14.02 -5.04 -23.21
CA SER A 20 14.97 -5.94 -23.89
C SER A 20 16.04 -5.20 -24.72
N ASP A 21 15.81 -3.93 -25.08
CA ASP A 21 16.75 -3.10 -25.84
C ASP A 21 17.67 -2.25 -24.95
N GLY A 22 17.67 -2.47 -23.63
CA GLY A 22 18.49 -1.77 -22.64
C GLY A 22 17.92 -0.41 -22.20
N ARG A 23 16.76 0.00 -22.69
CA ARG A 23 16.04 1.18 -22.19
C ARG A 23 15.23 0.84 -20.94
N PHE A 24 14.77 1.88 -20.25
CA PHE A 24 13.82 1.76 -19.17
C PHE A 24 12.51 2.48 -19.52
N GLU A 25 11.41 1.81 -19.25
CA GLU A 25 10.09 2.43 -19.27
C GLU A 25 9.77 2.95 -17.86
N ALA A 26 9.32 4.21 -17.77
CA ALA A 26 8.99 4.83 -16.50
C ALA A 26 7.47 4.76 -16.28
N CYS A 27 7.04 3.99 -15.29
CA CYS A 27 5.64 3.79 -14.91
C CYS A 27 5.35 4.44 -13.56
N LEU A 28 4.17 5.04 -13.42
CA LEU A 28 3.71 5.55 -12.12
C LEU A 28 3.35 4.37 -11.22
N GLY A 29 3.95 4.29 -10.05
CA GLY A 29 3.88 3.14 -9.16
C GLY A 29 3.80 3.48 -7.67
N GLY A 30 3.82 2.42 -6.87
CA GLY A 30 3.62 2.42 -5.43
C GLY A 30 2.27 1.81 -5.07
N ALA A 31 2.26 0.83 -4.14
CA ALA A 31 1.05 0.10 -3.78
C ALA A 31 -0.04 1.03 -3.24
N VAL A 32 0.32 1.95 -2.33
CA VAL A 32 -0.65 2.89 -1.75
C VAL A 32 -1.06 3.96 -2.75
N TYR A 33 -0.15 4.41 -3.62
CA TYR A 33 -0.47 5.33 -4.71
C TYR A 33 -1.49 4.71 -5.69
N ASN A 34 -1.28 3.46 -6.10
CA ASN A 34 -2.20 2.76 -6.99
C ASN A 34 -3.56 2.50 -6.33
N LEU A 35 -3.59 2.13 -5.04
CA LEU A 35 -4.83 2.02 -4.26
C LEU A 35 -5.60 3.36 -4.25
N THR A 36 -4.91 4.48 -4.04
CA THR A 36 -5.51 5.82 -4.02
C THR A 36 -6.22 6.12 -5.34
N ARG A 37 -5.56 5.86 -6.46
CA ARG A 37 -6.12 6.04 -7.81
C ARG A 37 -7.29 5.11 -8.07
N ALA A 38 -7.17 3.84 -7.68
CA ALA A 38 -8.24 2.87 -7.85
C ALA A 38 -9.53 3.27 -7.12
N LEU A 39 -9.40 3.77 -5.88
CA LEU A 39 -10.53 4.29 -5.11
C LEU A 39 -11.17 5.51 -5.77
N ALA A 40 -10.35 6.46 -6.22
CA ALA A 40 -10.85 7.66 -6.89
C ALA A 40 -11.61 7.34 -8.20
N ARG A 41 -11.09 6.42 -9.00
CA ARG A 41 -11.75 5.92 -10.23
C ARG A 41 -13.10 5.25 -9.97
N GLN A 42 -13.31 4.71 -8.77
CA GLN A 42 -14.60 4.18 -8.33
C GLN A 42 -15.52 5.26 -7.75
N GLY A 43 -15.16 6.53 -7.84
CA GLY A 43 -15.97 7.66 -7.34
C GLY A 43 -15.88 7.89 -5.83
N ILE A 44 -14.95 7.23 -5.14
CA ILE A 44 -14.74 7.42 -3.70
C ILE A 44 -13.90 8.68 -3.50
N GLY A 45 -14.38 9.61 -2.67
CA GLY A 45 -13.62 10.80 -2.30
C GLY A 45 -12.37 10.43 -1.49
N THR A 46 -11.19 10.66 -2.06
CA THR A 46 -9.92 10.18 -1.53
C THR A 46 -8.95 11.31 -1.25
N LEU A 47 -8.27 11.26 -0.11
CA LEU A 47 -7.18 12.15 0.31
C LEU A 47 -5.86 11.36 0.31
N TYR A 48 -4.87 11.82 -0.47
CA TYR A 48 -3.50 11.29 -0.40
C TYR A 48 -2.66 12.13 0.55
N LEU A 49 -2.03 11.50 1.55
CA LEU A 49 -1.39 12.19 2.68
C LEU A 49 0.08 12.51 2.47
N ASN A 50 0.81 11.69 1.70
CA ASN A 50 2.24 11.85 1.52
C ASN A 50 2.58 13.02 0.58
N PRO A 51 3.64 13.78 0.84
CA PRO A 51 4.09 14.82 -0.06
C PRO A 51 4.67 14.23 -1.34
N LEU A 52 4.62 15.01 -2.42
CA LEU A 52 5.18 14.67 -3.71
C LEU A 52 6.31 15.63 -4.07
N SER A 53 7.27 15.16 -4.87
CA SER A 53 8.42 15.93 -5.31
C SER A 53 8.05 17.05 -6.27
N GLY A 54 8.84 18.13 -6.25
CA GLY A 54 8.85 19.18 -7.28
C GLY A 54 9.57 18.77 -8.57
N ASP A 55 10.19 17.60 -8.66
CA ASP A 55 10.85 17.11 -9.85
C ASP A 55 9.86 16.69 -10.96
N ARG A 56 10.39 16.25 -12.10
CA ARG A 56 9.56 15.85 -13.24
C ARG A 56 8.61 14.71 -12.88
N PHE A 57 9.09 13.70 -12.18
CA PHE A 57 8.33 12.51 -11.81
C PHE A 57 7.28 12.82 -10.74
N GLY A 58 7.64 13.61 -9.71
CA GLY A 58 6.68 14.03 -8.71
C GLY A 58 5.53 14.85 -9.27
N ARG A 59 5.80 15.72 -10.27
CA ARG A 59 4.73 16.44 -10.98
C ARG A 59 3.83 15.51 -11.80
N GLN A 60 4.36 14.42 -12.39
CA GLN A 60 3.55 13.41 -13.09
C GLN A 60 2.65 12.65 -12.12
N LEU A 61 3.21 12.21 -10.98
CA LEU A 61 2.44 11.55 -9.91
C LEU A 61 1.32 12.46 -9.39
N ALA A 62 1.64 13.73 -9.09
CA ALA A 62 0.66 14.71 -8.62
C ALA A 62 -0.47 14.92 -9.64
N ARG A 63 -0.11 15.13 -10.90
CA ARG A 63 -1.07 15.35 -11.97
C ARG A 63 -2.04 14.18 -12.13
N ALA A 64 -1.53 12.94 -12.14
CA ALA A 64 -2.39 11.77 -12.29
C ALA A 64 -3.39 11.61 -11.12
N LEU A 65 -2.97 11.93 -9.89
CA LEU A 65 -3.89 11.97 -8.74
C LEU A 65 -4.96 13.06 -8.90
N LEU A 66 -4.55 14.27 -9.26
CA LEU A 66 -5.47 15.41 -9.42
C LEU A 66 -6.45 15.21 -10.58
N ASP A 67 -5.99 14.67 -11.71
CA ASP A 67 -6.83 14.38 -12.89
C ASP A 67 -7.90 13.31 -12.56
N GLU A 68 -7.62 12.41 -11.59
CA GLU A 68 -8.59 11.42 -11.10
C GLU A 68 -9.44 11.94 -9.92
N GLY A 69 -9.28 13.22 -9.54
CA GLY A 69 -10.08 13.87 -8.49
C GLY A 69 -9.65 13.58 -7.05
N VAL A 70 -8.44 13.04 -6.87
CA VAL A 70 -7.82 12.86 -5.53
C VAL A 70 -7.46 14.22 -4.95
N GLN A 71 -7.76 14.43 -3.69
CA GLN A 71 -7.26 15.58 -2.94
C GLN A 71 -5.87 15.26 -2.38
N LEU A 72 -4.93 16.18 -2.53
CA LEU A 72 -3.61 16.11 -1.90
C LEU A 72 -3.65 16.83 -0.55
N ALA A 73 -3.17 16.20 0.51
CA ALA A 73 -3.06 16.83 1.83
C ALA A 73 -2.04 17.99 1.81
N ARG A 74 -1.06 17.89 0.93
CA ARG A 74 -0.08 18.93 0.68
C ARG A 74 0.00 19.24 -0.82
N MET A 75 -0.47 20.43 -1.19
CA MET A 75 -0.41 20.91 -2.57
C MET A 75 0.98 21.42 -2.98
N GLU A 76 1.71 22.00 -2.03
CA GLU A 76 3.08 22.47 -2.25
C GLU A 76 4.04 21.28 -2.34
N PRO A 77 4.76 21.11 -3.47
CA PRO A 77 5.73 20.03 -3.61
C PRO A 77 6.92 20.22 -2.67
N VAL A 78 7.59 19.11 -2.36
CA VAL A 78 8.81 19.13 -1.57
C VAL A 78 10.06 19.08 -2.45
N PRO A 79 11.22 19.56 -1.96
CA PRO A 79 12.46 19.58 -2.74
C PRO A 79 13.13 18.19 -2.87
N GLN A 80 12.76 17.22 -2.02
CA GLN A 80 13.27 15.87 -2.08
C GLN A 80 12.91 15.21 -3.41
N ALA A 81 13.78 14.33 -3.89
CA ALA A 81 13.55 13.59 -5.14
C ALA A 81 12.37 12.60 -5.03
N THR A 82 11.81 12.25 -6.17
CA THR A 82 10.83 11.14 -6.26
C THR A 82 11.52 9.81 -5.98
N SER A 83 10.87 8.93 -5.22
CA SER A 83 11.28 7.53 -5.03
C SER A 83 11.33 6.79 -6.37
N LEU A 84 12.34 5.93 -6.54
CA LEU A 84 12.46 5.08 -7.72
C LEU A 84 12.52 3.61 -7.29
N ALA A 85 11.89 2.76 -8.08
CA ALA A 85 12.12 1.32 -8.10
C ALA A 85 12.66 0.93 -9.49
N VAL A 86 13.83 0.33 -9.54
CA VAL A 86 14.35 -0.25 -10.77
C VAL A 86 13.94 -1.72 -10.80
N VAL A 87 13.27 -2.12 -11.85
CA VAL A 87 12.75 -3.46 -12.02
C VAL A 87 13.40 -4.09 -13.23
N ALA A 88 14.13 -5.17 -13.01
CA ALA A 88 14.67 -6.02 -14.04
C ALA A 88 14.09 -7.43 -13.92
N LEU A 89 14.19 -8.23 -14.96
CA LEU A 89 13.90 -9.65 -14.87
C LEU A 89 15.20 -10.41 -14.65
N THR A 90 15.20 -11.35 -13.72
CA THR A 90 16.28 -12.34 -13.60
C THR A 90 16.31 -13.26 -14.82
N ALA A 91 17.38 -14.04 -14.98
CA ALA A 91 17.48 -15.04 -16.06
C ALA A 91 16.31 -16.04 -16.07
N ASP A 92 15.73 -16.30 -14.90
CA ASP A 92 14.58 -17.19 -14.71
C ASP A 92 13.23 -16.47 -14.84
N GLY A 93 13.22 -15.18 -15.23
CA GLY A 93 12.01 -14.39 -15.48
C GLY A 93 11.31 -13.85 -14.21
N HIS A 94 11.95 -13.93 -13.03
CA HIS A 94 11.43 -13.33 -11.81
C HIS A 94 11.79 -11.85 -11.71
N PRO A 95 10.90 -10.98 -11.19
CA PRO A 95 11.23 -9.58 -10.95
C PRO A 95 12.35 -9.43 -9.91
N ASP A 96 13.37 -8.66 -10.26
CA ASP A 96 14.45 -8.20 -9.38
C ASP A 96 14.28 -6.70 -9.15
N TYR A 97 14.14 -6.30 -7.89
CA TYR A 97 13.85 -4.93 -7.50
C TYR A 97 15.04 -4.28 -6.80
N ALA A 98 15.39 -3.06 -7.23
CA ALA A 98 16.27 -2.17 -6.48
C ALA A 98 15.52 -0.86 -6.15
N PHE A 99 15.40 -0.53 -4.87
CA PHE A 99 14.69 0.68 -4.42
C PHE A 99 15.65 1.79 -4.05
N TYR A 100 15.42 2.98 -4.59
CA TYR A 100 16.13 4.22 -4.28
C TYR A 100 15.18 5.12 -3.50
N ARG A 101 15.16 4.96 -2.15
CA ARG A 101 14.19 5.60 -1.27
C ARG A 101 14.83 6.34 -0.08
N GLU A 102 16.09 6.74 -0.18
CA GLU A 102 16.71 7.56 0.84
C GLU A 102 16.41 9.05 0.62
N GLN A 103 15.97 9.75 1.67
CA GLN A 103 15.68 11.19 1.66
C GLN A 103 14.75 11.62 0.50
N VAL A 104 13.75 10.82 0.18
CA VAL A 104 12.81 11.05 -0.92
C VAL A 104 11.51 11.68 -0.45
N ALA A 105 10.74 12.19 -1.41
CA ALA A 105 9.56 13.02 -1.17
C ALA A 105 8.46 12.30 -0.37
N ASP A 106 8.09 11.08 -0.75
CA ASP A 106 7.03 10.31 -0.10
C ASP A 106 7.36 9.91 1.35
N ARG A 107 8.62 10.01 1.77
CA ARG A 107 9.06 9.78 3.15
C ARG A 107 9.15 11.06 4.00
N ALA A 108 8.98 12.23 3.39
CA ALA A 108 9.02 13.53 4.10
C ALA A 108 7.67 13.82 4.82
N VAL A 109 7.21 12.88 5.62
CA VAL A 109 5.94 12.90 6.37
C VAL A 109 6.20 12.72 7.87
N ASP A 110 5.28 13.22 8.68
CA ASP A 110 5.23 12.97 10.12
C ASP A 110 3.81 12.59 10.59
N ALA A 111 3.74 11.82 11.66
CA ALA A 111 2.47 11.32 12.21
C ALA A 111 1.49 12.45 12.55
N SER A 112 1.98 13.57 13.09
CA SER A 112 1.16 14.71 13.51
C SER A 112 0.57 15.44 12.32
N GLY A 113 1.37 15.65 11.26
CA GLY A 113 0.94 16.26 10.00
C GLY A 113 -0.16 15.44 9.33
N MET A 114 0.04 14.13 9.23
CA MET A 114 -0.97 13.22 8.69
C MET A 114 -2.25 13.24 9.54
N ALA A 115 -2.14 13.23 10.87
CA ALA A 115 -3.29 13.28 11.77
C ALA A 115 -4.08 14.59 11.63
N ARG A 116 -3.38 15.74 11.53
CA ARG A 116 -4.02 17.05 11.31
C ARG A 116 -4.76 17.09 9.96
N ALA A 117 -4.13 16.61 8.88
CA ALA A 117 -4.78 16.56 7.57
C ALA A 117 -6.07 15.72 7.59
N CYS A 118 -6.05 14.59 8.29
CA CYS A 118 -7.23 13.76 8.51
C CYS A 118 -8.31 14.47 9.35
N ALA A 119 -7.92 15.20 10.40
CA ALA A 119 -8.85 15.90 11.30
C ALA A 119 -9.63 17.01 10.59
N MET A 120 -9.07 17.59 9.53
CA MET A 120 -9.74 18.61 8.71
C MET A 120 -10.85 18.03 7.81
N GLN A 121 -10.99 16.71 7.72
CA GLN A 121 -11.94 16.04 6.84
C GLN A 121 -13.16 15.54 7.63
N GLY A 122 -14.26 16.28 7.59
CA GLY A 122 -15.45 15.98 8.40
C GLY A 122 -16.18 14.68 8.08
N ASN A 123 -15.94 14.08 6.90
CA ASN A 123 -16.57 12.81 6.47
C ASN A 123 -15.59 11.65 6.36
N LEU A 124 -14.34 11.83 6.77
CA LEU A 124 -13.33 10.80 6.72
C LEU A 124 -13.66 9.67 7.69
N SER A 125 -13.89 8.49 7.16
CA SER A 125 -14.27 7.30 7.92
C SER A 125 -13.26 6.16 7.84
N VAL A 126 -12.39 6.16 6.82
CA VAL A 126 -11.44 5.07 6.56
C VAL A 126 -10.05 5.64 6.33
N VAL A 127 -9.04 4.96 6.86
CA VAL A 127 -7.62 5.22 6.54
C VAL A 127 -6.94 3.94 6.06
N CYS A 128 -6.07 4.07 5.07
CA CYS A 128 -5.36 2.94 4.47
C CYS A 128 -3.85 3.18 4.43
N THR A 129 -3.08 2.14 4.72
CA THR A 129 -1.61 2.11 4.55
C THR A 129 -1.12 0.68 4.34
N GLY A 130 0.18 0.52 4.13
CA GLY A 130 0.82 -0.77 4.00
C GLY A 130 2.17 -0.73 3.29
N ALA A 131 2.63 -1.89 2.86
CA ALA A 131 3.82 -2.04 2.03
C ALA A 131 5.07 -1.36 2.61
N LEU A 132 5.72 -0.52 1.82
CA LEU A 132 6.98 0.16 2.15
C LEU A 132 6.84 1.21 3.27
N ALA A 133 5.62 1.69 3.56
CA ALA A 133 5.34 2.60 4.67
C ALA A 133 5.67 1.99 6.05
N LEU A 134 5.69 0.66 6.15
CA LEU A 134 6.00 -0.07 7.39
C LEU A 134 7.46 -0.50 7.52
N ALA A 135 8.33 -0.08 6.59
CA ALA A 135 9.77 -0.28 6.69
C ALA A 135 10.33 0.27 8.02
N ALA A 136 11.44 -0.30 8.51
CA ALA A 136 12.01 0.04 9.81
C ALA A 136 12.26 1.55 9.98
N ALA A 137 12.70 2.24 8.92
CA ALA A 137 12.97 3.66 8.93
C ALA A 137 11.72 4.56 8.84
N ASP A 138 10.56 4.02 8.48
CA ASP A 138 9.34 4.77 8.18
C ASP A 138 8.23 4.54 9.22
N ALA A 139 8.14 3.32 9.77
CA ALA A 139 7.07 2.89 10.67
C ALA A 139 6.84 3.81 11.88
N GLY A 140 7.89 4.50 12.35
CA GLY A 140 7.82 5.49 13.42
C GLY A 140 6.87 6.66 13.13
N ASN A 141 6.52 6.92 11.87
CA ASN A 141 5.52 7.91 11.48
C ASN A 141 4.13 7.27 11.30
N TYR A 142 4.08 6.07 10.72
CA TYR A 142 2.80 5.46 10.34
C TYR A 142 2.09 4.77 11.50
N LEU A 143 2.81 4.05 12.39
CA LEU A 143 2.18 3.37 13.52
C LEU A 143 1.50 4.35 14.50
N PRO A 144 2.13 5.46 14.93
CA PRO A 144 1.46 6.45 15.77
C PRO A 144 0.28 7.12 15.06
N TRP A 145 0.40 7.37 13.75
CA TRP A 145 -0.71 7.91 12.96
C TRP A 145 -1.89 6.93 12.92
N LEU A 146 -1.68 5.65 12.62
CA LEU A 146 -2.74 4.62 12.64
C LEU A 146 -3.43 4.55 14.00
N HIS A 147 -2.64 4.58 15.08
CA HIS A 147 -3.19 4.59 16.43
C HIS A 147 -4.08 5.81 16.68
N ALA A 148 -3.65 7.00 16.26
CA ALA A 148 -4.43 8.23 16.39
C ALA A 148 -5.72 8.18 15.56
N GLN A 149 -5.68 7.62 14.33
CA GLN A 149 -6.87 7.49 13.49
C GLN A 149 -7.90 6.53 14.11
N ARG A 150 -7.43 5.46 14.69
CA ARG A 150 -8.28 4.51 15.39
C ARG A 150 -8.93 5.12 16.62
N LEU A 151 -8.20 5.89 17.42
CA LEU A 151 -8.76 6.64 18.55
C LEU A 151 -9.81 7.67 18.11
N ALA A 152 -9.68 8.21 16.90
CA ALA A 152 -10.66 9.09 16.27
C ALA A 152 -11.89 8.33 15.70
N GLY A 153 -12.00 7.01 15.91
CA GLY A 153 -13.14 6.19 15.47
C GLY A 153 -13.14 5.84 13.99
N ARG A 154 -12.02 6.01 13.28
CA ARG A 154 -11.91 5.66 11.87
C ARG A 154 -11.54 4.20 11.69
N LEU A 155 -12.05 3.57 10.64
CA LEU A 155 -11.65 2.23 10.23
C LEU A 155 -10.24 2.26 9.66
N VAL A 156 -9.41 1.32 10.11
CA VAL A 156 -8.02 1.16 9.66
C VAL A 156 -7.93 -0.04 8.72
N VAL A 157 -7.45 0.19 7.52
CA VAL A 157 -7.16 -0.83 6.52
C VAL A 157 -5.64 -0.93 6.35
N VAL A 158 -5.10 -2.13 6.47
CA VAL A 158 -3.68 -2.39 6.26
C VAL A 158 -3.51 -3.47 5.20
N ASP A 159 -2.80 -3.11 4.12
CA ASP A 159 -2.28 -4.06 3.14
C ASP A 159 -0.85 -4.43 3.52
N ALA A 160 -0.62 -5.68 3.91
CA ALA A 160 0.70 -6.14 4.33
C ALA A 160 1.72 -5.96 3.22
N ASN A 161 1.43 -6.47 2.02
CA ASN A 161 2.18 -6.30 0.78
C ASN A 161 3.71 -6.22 0.98
N LEU A 162 4.27 -7.22 1.66
CA LEU A 162 5.66 -7.22 2.08
C LEU A 162 6.63 -7.24 0.88
N ARG A 163 7.76 -6.58 1.09
CA ARG A 163 8.89 -6.56 0.12
C ARG A 163 10.18 -6.93 0.85
N PRO A 164 10.31 -8.19 1.33
CA PRO A 164 11.42 -8.60 2.20
C PRO A 164 12.79 -8.51 1.54
N SER A 165 12.88 -8.73 0.24
CA SER A 165 14.14 -8.71 -0.52
C SER A 165 14.85 -7.36 -0.52
N VAL A 166 14.13 -6.27 -0.23
CA VAL A 166 14.67 -4.90 -0.27
C VAL A 166 14.71 -4.23 1.10
N MET A 167 14.49 -5.01 2.17
CA MET A 167 14.48 -4.49 3.54
C MET A 167 15.82 -4.76 4.25
N PRO A 168 16.58 -3.71 4.63
CA PRO A 168 17.84 -3.89 5.36
C PRO A 168 17.67 -4.60 6.71
N ASP A 169 16.58 -4.30 7.42
CA ASP A 169 16.20 -4.96 8.67
C ASP A 169 14.83 -5.66 8.52
N LEU A 170 14.90 -6.89 8.02
CA LEU A 170 13.70 -7.70 7.81
C LEU A 170 12.96 -8.03 9.12
N ALA A 171 13.69 -8.18 10.22
CA ALA A 171 13.08 -8.49 11.52
C ALA A 171 12.27 -7.30 12.05
N ALA A 172 12.83 -6.08 11.98
CA ALA A 172 12.09 -4.88 12.33
C ALA A 172 10.90 -4.66 11.39
N TYR A 173 11.08 -4.87 10.09
CA TYR A 173 9.99 -4.75 9.12
C TYR A 173 8.82 -5.68 9.45
N ARG A 174 9.09 -6.96 9.70
CA ARG A 174 8.06 -7.94 10.10
C ARG A 174 7.34 -7.53 11.39
N ARG A 175 8.07 -7.05 12.40
CA ARG A 175 7.45 -6.54 13.64
C ARG A 175 6.52 -5.36 13.34
N ASN A 176 6.96 -4.38 12.57
CA ASN A 176 6.17 -3.20 12.24
C ASN A 176 4.90 -3.55 11.45
N VAL A 177 5.00 -4.48 10.49
CA VAL A 177 3.83 -5.00 9.77
C VAL A 177 2.87 -5.69 10.76
N HIS A 178 3.39 -6.55 11.64
CA HIS A 178 2.57 -7.19 12.67
C HIS A 178 1.86 -6.15 13.55
N ASP A 179 2.56 -5.14 14.03
CA ASP A 179 1.99 -4.08 14.88
C ASP A 179 0.90 -3.29 14.14
N ALA A 180 1.11 -2.99 12.86
CA ALA A 180 0.09 -2.36 12.02
C ALA A 180 -1.14 -3.24 11.85
N LEU A 181 -0.96 -4.55 11.63
CA LEU A 181 -2.06 -5.52 11.53
C LEU A 181 -2.86 -5.64 12.83
N GLN A 182 -2.22 -5.46 14.00
CA GLN A 182 -2.93 -5.40 15.30
C GLN A 182 -3.79 -4.13 15.46
N LEU A 183 -3.51 -3.07 14.69
CA LEU A 183 -4.32 -1.85 14.67
C LEU A 183 -5.46 -1.92 13.63
N ALA A 184 -5.39 -2.84 12.68
CA ALA A 184 -6.30 -2.91 11.55
C ALA A 184 -7.69 -3.42 11.92
N ASP A 185 -8.71 -2.85 11.28
CA ASP A 185 -10.09 -3.36 11.25
C ASP A 185 -10.30 -4.26 10.03
N ILE A 186 -9.57 -3.99 8.94
CA ILE A 186 -9.53 -4.79 7.72
C ILE A 186 -8.07 -5.06 7.37
N ILE A 187 -7.74 -6.32 7.14
CA ILE A 187 -6.42 -6.78 6.71
C ILE A 187 -6.49 -7.23 5.26
N LYS A 188 -5.53 -6.82 4.42
CA LYS A 188 -5.28 -7.47 3.14
C LYS A 188 -3.90 -8.12 3.16
N VAL A 189 -3.83 -9.36 2.69
CA VAL A 189 -2.59 -10.12 2.50
C VAL A 189 -2.66 -10.94 1.22
N SER A 190 -1.50 -11.23 0.63
CA SER A 190 -1.34 -12.29 -0.36
C SER A 190 -0.94 -13.61 0.32
N ASP A 191 -0.95 -14.71 -0.41
CA ASP A 191 -0.40 -15.99 0.04
C ASP A 191 1.11 -15.89 0.31
N GLU A 192 1.86 -15.12 -0.50
CA GLU A 192 3.28 -14.81 -0.28
C GLU A 192 3.49 -14.01 1.03
N ASP A 193 2.63 -13.01 1.30
CA ASP A 193 2.69 -12.24 2.54
C ASP A 193 2.57 -13.14 3.77
N LEU A 194 1.68 -14.14 3.72
CA LEU A 194 1.49 -15.09 4.83
C LEU A 194 2.77 -15.87 5.13
N VAL A 195 3.48 -16.31 4.09
CA VAL A 195 4.79 -16.98 4.24
C VAL A 195 5.80 -16.02 4.88
N HIS A 196 5.88 -14.80 4.38
CA HIS A 196 6.81 -13.78 4.92
C HIS A 196 6.49 -13.36 6.35
N LEU A 197 5.21 -13.42 6.75
CA LEU A 197 4.77 -13.19 8.13
C LEU A 197 4.98 -14.40 9.03
N GLY A 198 5.51 -15.53 8.51
CA GLY A 198 5.76 -16.74 9.26
C GLY A 198 4.48 -17.46 9.66
N GLN A 199 3.38 -17.27 8.94
CA GLN A 199 2.13 -17.97 9.22
C GLN A 199 2.25 -19.44 8.85
N SER A 200 1.85 -20.32 9.76
CA SER A 200 1.82 -21.77 9.55
C SER A 200 0.41 -22.25 9.20
N GLY A 201 0.28 -23.34 8.43
CA GLY A 201 -1.00 -23.92 8.07
C GLY A 201 -0.95 -24.75 6.80
N GLU A 202 -1.92 -25.66 6.66
CA GLU A 202 -2.03 -26.59 5.54
C GLU A 202 -2.39 -25.89 4.21
N SER A 203 -2.94 -24.68 4.29
CA SER A 203 -3.31 -23.88 3.11
C SER A 203 -3.22 -22.39 3.45
N ALA A 204 -3.08 -21.54 2.40
CA ALA A 204 -3.10 -20.08 2.55
C ALA A 204 -4.38 -19.60 3.26
N GLN A 205 -5.51 -20.23 3.00
CA GLN A 205 -6.77 -19.88 3.67
C GLN A 205 -6.74 -20.21 5.17
N ALA A 206 -6.16 -21.35 5.57
CA ALA A 206 -5.99 -21.72 6.98
C ALA A 206 -5.00 -20.77 7.69
N GLN A 207 -3.92 -20.37 7.00
CA GLN A 207 -2.96 -19.39 7.50
C GLN A 207 -3.62 -18.00 7.69
N ALA A 208 -4.38 -17.54 6.71
CA ALA A 208 -5.14 -16.28 6.78
C ALA A 208 -6.18 -16.30 7.91
N GLY A 209 -6.87 -17.43 8.11
CA GLY A 209 -7.81 -17.61 9.21
C GLY A 209 -7.13 -17.48 10.59
N ARG A 210 -5.91 -18.03 10.75
CA ARG A 210 -5.14 -17.87 11.98
C ARG A 210 -4.69 -16.42 12.19
N LEU A 211 -4.22 -15.75 11.14
CA LEU A 211 -3.85 -14.33 11.21
C LEU A 211 -5.06 -13.49 11.64
N LEU A 212 -6.22 -13.70 11.03
CA LEU A 212 -7.45 -13.03 11.40
C LEU A 212 -7.83 -13.30 12.87
N ALA A 213 -7.77 -14.55 13.32
CA ALA A 213 -8.08 -14.93 14.71
C ALA A 213 -7.11 -14.27 15.72
N GLY A 214 -5.82 -14.17 15.37
CA GLY A 214 -4.78 -13.53 16.19
C GLY A 214 -4.74 -12.00 16.12
N SER A 215 -5.56 -11.36 15.29
CA SER A 215 -5.66 -9.91 15.16
C SER A 215 -6.96 -9.41 15.82
N ARG A 216 -7.23 -8.12 15.74
CA ARG A 216 -8.54 -7.54 16.08
C ARG A 216 -9.45 -7.31 14.85
N ALA A 217 -8.95 -7.50 13.66
CA ALA A 217 -9.66 -7.19 12.43
C ALA A 217 -10.99 -7.95 12.32
N ALA A 218 -12.02 -7.32 11.80
CA ALA A 218 -13.30 -7.95 11.50
C ALA A 218 -13.28 -8.73 10.18
N LEU A 219 -12.43 -8.27 9.24
CA LEU A 219 -12.32 -8.82 7.89
C LEU A 219 -10.85 -9.01 7.49
N LEU A 220 -10.59 -10.07 6.70
CA LEU A 220 -9.33 -10.29 6.03
C LEU A 220 -9.59 -10.63 4.56
N VAL A 221 -8.90 -9.93 3.66
CA VAL A 221 -8.86 -10.21 2.22
C VAL A 221 -7.57 -10.94 1.91
N LEU A 222 -7.68 -12.18 1.44
CA LEU A 222 -6.57 -12.99 0.94
C LEU A 222 -6.58 -12.98 -0.58
N THR A 223 -5.51 -12.50 -1.21
CA THR A 223 -5.31 -12.59 -2.66
C THR A 223 -4.43 -13.81 -3.00
N LEU A 224 -4.77 -14.49 -4.11
CA LEU A 224 -4.18 -15.76 -4.53
C LEU A 224 -3.72 -15.70 -6.00
N GLY A 225 -3.30 -14.54 -6.47
CA GLY A 225 -2.94 -14.32 -7.86
C GLY A 225 -4.04 -14.77 -8.82
N GLY A 226 -3.71 -15.56 -9.83
CA GLY A 226 -4.67 -16.10 -10.81
C GLY A 226 -5.75 -17.02 -10.23
N ALA A 227 -5.64 -17.47 -8.97
CA ALA A 227 -6.67 -18.23 -8.27
C ALA A 227 -7.77 -17.34 -7.65
N GLY A 228 -7.62 -16.01 -7.74
CA GLY A 228 -8.61 -15.03 -7.30
C GLY A 228 -8.36 -14.54 -5.87
N ALA A 229 -9.44 -14.30 -5.12
CA ALA A 229 -9.37 -13.78 -3.76
C ALA A 229 -10.41 -14.43 -2.84
N CYS A 230 -10.10 -14.44 -1.54
CA CYS A 230 -11.02 -14.87 -0.49
C CYS A 230 -11.23 -13.71 0.48
N LEU A 231 -12.47 -13.47 0.88
CA LEU A 231 -12.81 -12.61 2.02
C LEU A 231 -13.18 -13.52 3.19
N LEU A 232 -12.52 -13.32 4.32
CA LEU A 232 -12.75 -14.03 5.57
C LEU A 232 -13.27 -13.05 6.61
N ALA A 233 -14.42 -13.34 7.20
CA ALA A 233 -14.98 -12.57 8.31
C ALA A 233 -14.72 -13.28 9.64
N ARG A 234 -14.54 -12.50 10.70
CA ARG A 234 -14.29 -13.02 12.06
C ARG A 234 -15.44 -13.90 12.59
N ASP A 235 -16.67 -13.68 12.10
CA ASP A 235 -17.84 -14.48 12.47
C ASP A 235 -17.93 -15.84 11.76
N GLY A 236 -16.89 -16.22 11.01
CA GLY A 236 -16.79 -17.49 10.28
C GLY A 236 -17.37 -17.46 8.87
N ARG A 237 -18.00 -16.36 8.44
CA ARG A 237 -18.44 -16.22 7.05
C ARG A 237 -17.24 -16.02 6.14
N GLY A 238 -17.37 -16.54 4.91
CA GLY A 238 -16.33 -16.37 3.90
C GLY A 238 -16.93 -16.30 2.51
N TRP A 239 -16.25 -15.58 1.63
CA TRP A 239 -16.60 -15.46 0.22
C TRP A 239 -15.35 -15.69 -0.62
N ARG A 240 -15.54 -16.21 -1.82
CA ARG A 240 -14.48 -16.40 -2.80
C ARG A 240 -14.87 -15.72 -4.10
N ALA A 241 -13.96 -14.93 -4.65
CA ALA A 241 -14.08 -14.34 -5.98
C ALA A 241 -12.99 -14.91 -6.88
N ARG A 242 -13.35 -15.19 -8.13
CA ARG A 242 -12.43 -15.65 -9.16
C ARG A 242 -12.89 -15.06 -10.49
N GLU A 243 -11.94 -14.71 -11.35
CA GLU A 243 -12.24 -14.32 -12.72
C GLU A 243 -12.92 -15.47 -13.47
N ALA A 244 -13.98 -15.14 -14.22
CA ALA A 244 -14.74 -16.11 -15.00
C ALA A 244 -13.93 -16.61 -16.22
N GLN A 245 -13.04 -15.75 -16.75
CA GLN A 245 -12.19 -16.06 -17.89
C GLN A 245 -10.76 -15.61 -17.59
N PRO A 246 -9.73 -16.41 -17.93
CA PRO A 246 -8.34 -15.99 -17.83
C PRO A 246 -8.11 -14.72 -18.66
N LEU A 247 -7.61 -13.67 -18.03
CA LEU A 247 -7.15 -12.48 -18.74
C LEU A 247 -5.72 -12.72 -19.26
N ALA A 248 -5.45 -12.25 -20.49
CA ALA A 248 -4.08 -12.20 -20.96
C ALA A 248 -3.33 -11.16 -20.14
N VAL A 249 -2.36 -11.61 -19.34
CA VAL A 249 -1.54 -10.72 -18.53
C VAL A 249 -0.56 -10.02 -19.46
N VAL A 250 -0.64 -8.69 -19.52
CA VAL A 250 0.26 -7.85 -20.33
C VAL A 250 1.42 -7.33 -19.46
N ASP A 251 1.15 -7.01 -18.21
CA ASP A 251 2.13 -6.52 -17.25
C ASP A 251 1.66 -6.84 -15.82
N THR A 252 2.58 -7.25 -14.95
CA THR A 252 2.33 -7.52 -13.52
C THR A 252 3.12 -6.60 -12.59
N VAL A 253 3.96 -5.70 -13.13
CA VAL A 253 4.85 -4.85 -12.34
C VAL A 253 4.15 -3.57 -11.93
N SER A 254 3.36 -2.97 -12.83
CA SER A 254 2.66 -1.69 -12.62
C SER A 254 1.15 -1.83 -12.32
N ALA A 255 0.71 -3.03 -12.03
CA ALA A 255 -0.70 -3.34 -11.75
C ALA A 255 -1.12 -3.03 -10.32
#